data_37dc85be97586130aec305933699d980
#
_entry.id   37dc85be97586130aec305933699d980
#
_cell.length_a   1.000
_cell.length_b   1.000
_cell.length_c   1.000
_cell.angle_alpha   90.00
_cell.angle_beta   90.00
_cell.angle_gamma   90.00
#
_symmetry.space_group_name_H-M   'P 1'
#
loop_
_entity.id
_entity.type
_entity.pdbx_description
1 polymer ?
#
loop_
_entity_poly.entity_id
_entity_poly.type
_entity_poly.pdbx_seq_one_letter_code
_entity_poly.pdbx_strand_id
1 'polypeptide(L)'
;MHPTRFCSTRSLLTALIALFSAHAAPLSAQDSTQVASPSPAAPLDPRLAKLKAEALVMVESRAKQVQEIVDMLFSFQELGFQEFESQRYITTLLAKEGFSIEKGVAGIPSAWTAKWSYGTGKPEISLGSDVDGIPQASNKPGVGYRDPMVSGGPGHGEGHNAGQAVNIVAAIVVKQLMQRDKISGTLLLWPGIAEEQMAGKAFLVRAGIFKNTDVTLFTHVSNDLGVSWGASGSSALLSAEFRFRGSSAHAAGAPWRGQSALDAVMLMGQGWEFRREHLRLQQRSHYVIKDGGDQPNVVPSTASIWFYFREQDYPRTMALFEIGKKIAEGAAMMTDTKVDTIAILGSGWSAHFSKPIAQAMHANVQTVGMPKWDDKDQTLAKGIQKELNSPDFGLSEQVNKELRGAETPQNWMGGGSDDIGDIAWNVPTITLRFPSNIPGLPGHNWANAISMATPIAHKGALAGAKVQALTMLDIMLTPKVVADAWDYFRNVQTKDVKYTPFIRLQDTPPTYLNADIMAKYKSQLQKFYYDPTKFKTYLEQLGIEYPTVRAQVAQPKGNDGGGKQ
;
A
#
# COMPACT_ATOMS: atom_id res chain seq x y z
N MET A 1 -2.28 6.54 -74.12
CA MET A 1 -1.38 6.00 -75.18
C MET A 1 -0.24 5.29 -74.52
N HIS A 2 -0.30 4.05 -74.70
CA HIS A 2 0.66 2.94 -74.68
C HIS A 2 1.86 2.88 -73.71
N PRO A 3 2.14 1.63 -73.35
CA PRO A 3 2.94 1.21 -72.19
C PRO A 3 4.31 0.64 -72.58
N THR A 4 5.22 0.43 -71.66
CA THR A 4 6.37 -0.50 -71.79
C THR A 4 6.81 -0.97 -70.40
N ARG A 5 6.70 -2.17 -70.15
CA ARG A 5 7.40 -3.47 -70.29
C ARG A 5 8.30 -3.79 -69.11
N PHE A 6 7.93 -4.89 -68.50
CA PHE A 6 8.70 -5.75 -67.61
C PHE A 6 10.10 -6.10 -68.14
N CYS A 7 11.07 -6.21 -67.27
CA CYS A 7 12.22 -7.09 -67.43
C CYS A 7 12.60 -7.72 -66.10
N SER A 8 12.43 -9.04 -66.03
CA SER A 8 12.88 -9.91 -64.94
C SER A 8 14.34 -10.33 -65.20
N THR A 9 15.20 -10.28 -64.22
CA THR A 9 16.46 -11.03 -64.21
C THR A 9 16.58 -11.82 -62.92
N ARG A 10 16.47 -13.14 -63.06
CA ARG A 10 16.90 -14.13 -62.09
C ARG A 10 18.42 -14.21 -62.13
N SER A 11 19.08 -14.08 -60.99
CA SER A 11 20.48 -14.51 -60.83
C SER A 11 20.58 -15.57 -59.77
N LEU A 12 20.99 -16.75 -60.18
CA LEU A 12 21.43 -17.84 -59.33
C LEU A 12 22.68 -17.42 -58.55
N LEU A 13 22.70 -17.67 -57.27
CA LEU A 13 23.95 -17.67 -56.47
C LEU A 13 24.16 -19.06 -55.91
N THR A 14 25.23 -19.67 -56.39
CA THR A 14 25.72 -21.01 -56.05
C THR A 14 26.32 -20.98 -54.63
N ALA A 15 25.93 -21.91 -53.79
CA ALA A 15 26.47 -22.09 -52.44
C ALA A 15 27.83 -22.78 -52.50
N LEU A 16 28.84 -22.17 -51.92
CA LEU A 16 30.13 -22.79 -51.60
C LEU A 16 30.10 -23.24 -50.14
N ILE A 17 30.08 -24.56 -49.92
CA ILE A 17 30.24 -25.17 -48.58
C ILE A 17 31.75 -25.35 -48.33
N ALA A 18 32.29 -24.56 -47.39
CA ALA A 18 33.66 -24.80 -46.86
C ALA A 18 33.53 -25.61 -45.55
N LEU A 19 33.98 -26.85 -45.60
CA LEU A 19 34.18 -27.69 -44.40
C LEU A 19 35.34 -27.16 -43.56
N PHE A 20 35.03 -26.63 -42.35
CA PHE A 20 36.02 -26.47 -41.30
C PHE A 20 35.90 -27.63 -40.30
N SER A 21 36.87 -28.51 -40.33
CA SER A 21 37.05 -29.54 -39.31
C SER A 21 37.60 -28.87 -38.04
N ALA A 22 36.75 -28.62 -37.05
CA ALA A 22 37.22 -28.20 -35.72
C ALA A 22 37.41 -29.42 -34.84
N HIS A 23 38.63 -29.62 -34.39
CA HIS A 23 38.99 -30.59 -33.34
C HIS A 23 38.33 -30.19 -32.03
N ALA A 24 37.43 -31.02 -31.52
CA ALA A 24 36.85 -30.88 -30.19
C ALA A 24 37.90 -31.36 -29.15
N ALA A 25 38.44 -30.44 -28.37
CA ALA A 25 39.11 -30.77 -27.14
C ALA A 25 38.03 -31.07 -26.06
N PRO A 26 38.27 -32.04 -25.17
CA PRO A 26 37.31 -32.34 -24.10
C PRO A 26 37.28 -31.18 -23.10
N LEU A 27 36.10 -30.53 -22.95
CA LEU A 27 35.84 -29.64 -21.83
C LEU A 27 35.83 -30.49 -20.55
N SER A 28 36.80 -30.23 -19.69
CA SER A 28 36.80 -30.73 -18.33
C SER A 28 35.54 -30.20 -17.62
N ALA A 29 34.80 -31.10 -17.00
CA ALA A 29 33.69 -30.78 -16.14
C ALA A 29 34.15 -29.81 -15.06
N GLN A 30 33.67 -28.57 -15.09
CA GLN A 30 33.78 -27.65 -13.98
C GLN A 30 32.89 -28.12 -12.84
N ASP A 31 33.47 -28.17 -11.69
CA ASP A 31 32.86 -28.47 -10.40
C ASP A 31 31.47 -27.84 -10.28
N SER A 32 30.49 -28.69 -10.11
CA SER A 32 29.20 -28.29 -9.55
C SER A 32 29.45 -27.81 -8.14
N THR A 33 29.48 -26.51 -7.94
CA THR A 33 29.37 -25.93 -6.59
C THR A 33 28.09 -26.47 -5.97
N GLN A 34 28.24 -27.45 -5.10
CA GLN A 34 27.20 -27.90 -4.22
C GLN A 34 26.69 -26.66 -3.46
N VAL A 35 25.47 -26.25 -3.75
CA VAL A 35 24.73 -25.33 -2.88
C VAL A 35 24.64 -26.04 -1.54
N ALA A 36 25.40 -25.54 -0.57
CA ALA A 36 25.39 -26.09 0.78
C ALA A 36 23.94 -26.12 1.27
N SER A 37 23.47 -27.32 1.61
CA SER A 37 22.19 -27.50 2.29
C SER A 37 22.14 -26.55 3.49
N PRO A 38 21.04 -25.83 3.75
CA PRO A 38 20.96 -24.95 4.89
C PRO A 38 21.24 -25.77 6.16
N SER A 39 22.23 -25.32 6.92
CA SER A 39 22.57 -25.91 8.22
C SER A 39 21.29 -25.95 9.07
N PRO A 40 20.98 -27.04 9.78
CA PRO A 40 19.81 -27.10 10.63
C PRO A 40 19.83 -25.91 11.59
N ALA A 41 18.72 -25.17 11.64
CA ALA A 41 18.57 -24.01 12.50
C ALA A 41 18.96 -24.39 13.93
N ALA A 42 19.81 -23.59 14.57
CA ALA A 42 20.17 -23.79 15.96
C ALA A 42 18.90 -23.88 16.81
N PRO A 43 18.83 -24.77 17.82
CA PRO A 43 17.64 -24.89 18.66
C PRO A 43 17.33 -23.52 19.28
N LEU A 44 16.05 -23.12 19.20
CA LEU A 44 15.56 -21.88 19.84
C LEU A 44 15.91 -21.88 21.32
N ASP A 45 16.32 -20.72 21.85
CA ASP A 45 16.42 -20.51 23.28
C ASP A 45 15.13 -20.99 23.96
N PRO A 46 15.18 -21.92 24.94
CA PRO A 46 14.01 -22.45 25.61
C PRO A 46 13.10 -21.36 26.21
N ARG A 47 13.69 -20.24 26.68
CA ARG A 47 12.94 -19.08 27.19
C ARG A 47 12.15 -18.42 26.07
N LEU A 48 12.77 -18.18 24.91
CA LEU A 48 12.11 -17.57 23.75
C LEU A 48 10.99 -18.48 23.23
N ALA A 49 11.23 -19.79 23.12
CA ALA A 49 10.22 -20.75 22.69
C ALA A 49 8.99 -20.76 23.61
N LYS A 50 9.20 -20.71 24.94
CA LYS A 50 8.13 -20.63 25.93
C LYS A 50 7.33 -19.33 25.76
N LEU A 51 7.99 -18.19 25.67
CA LEU A 51 7.31 -16.89 25.52
C LEU A 51 6.53 -16.78 24.23
N LYS A 52 7.04 -17.34 23.13
CA LYS A 52 6.30 -17.43 21.86
C LYS A 52 5.03 -18.26 22.00
N ALA A 53 5.09 -19.41 22.63
CA ALA A 53 3.91 -20.24 22.87
C ALA A 53 2.86 -19.51 23.72
N GLU A 54 3.28 -18.81 24.77
CA GLU A 54 2.40 -17.99 25.60
C GLU A 54 1.80 -16.81 24.80
N ALA A 55 2.60 -16.12 24.00
CA ALA A 55 2.13 -15.01 23.15
C ALA A 55 1.02 -15.45 22.19
N LEU A 56 1.12 -16.64 21.58
CA LEU A 56 0.08 -17.18 20.71
C LEU A 56 -1.26 -17.33 21.46
N VAL A 57 -1.24 -17.88 22.67
CA VAL A 57 -2.44 -18.04 23.51
C VAL A 57 -2.99 -16.67 23.94
N MET A 58 -2.13 -15.74 24.33
CA MET A 58 -2.54 -14.41 24.76
C MET A 58 -3.14 -13.60 23.60
N VAL A 59 -2.58 -13.67 22.39
CA VAL A 59 -3.15 -13.02 21.20
C VAL A 59 -4.51 -13.66 20.86
N GLU A 60 -4.62 -14.98 20.88
CA GLU A 60 -5.89 -15.69 20.63
C GLU A 60 -6.99 -15.24 21.60
N SER A 61 -6.67 -15.09 22.90
CA SER A 61 -7.64 -14.62 23.90
C SER A 61 -8.16 -13.19 23.65
N ARG A 62 -7.51 -12.44 22.76
CA ARG A 62 -7.88 -11.08 22.36
C ARG A 62 -8.61 -11.00 21.01
N ALA A 63 -9.06 -12.14 20.48
CA ALA A 63 -9.77 -12.18 19.19
C ALA A 63 -10.95 -11.20 19.13
N LYS A 64 -11.69 -11.04 20.25
CA LYS A 64 -12.79 -10.07 20.36
C LYS A 64 -12.27 -8.62 20.25
N GLN A 65 -11.13 -8.29 20.84
CA GLN A 65 -10.53 -6.96 20.75
C GLN A 65 -10.05 -6.67 19.31
N VAL A 66 -9.48 -7.67 18.61
CA VAL A 66 -9.14 -7.55 17.18
C VAL A 66 -10.39 -7.20 16.37
N GLN A 67 -11.48 -7.98 16.54
CA GLN A 67 -12.75 -7.73 15.85
C GLN A 67 -13.27 -6.31 16.13
N GLU A 68 -13.29 -5.86 17.38
CA GLU A 68 -13.79 -4.52 17.73
C GLU A 68 -12.98 -3.40 17.10
N ILE A 69 -11.63 -3.51 17.06
CA ILE A 69 -10.77 -2.50 16.44
C ILE A 69 -11.03 -2.46 14.92
N VAL A 70 -11.06 -3.62 14.27
CA VAL A 70 -11.31 -3.74 12.82
C VAL A 70 -12.66 -3.14 12.45
N ASP A 71 -13.74 -3.52 13.15
CA ASP A 71 -15.10 -3.07 12.86
C ASP A 71 -15.28 -1.57 13.16
N MET A 72 -14.65 -1.08 14.23
CA MET A 72 -14.71 0.33 14.61
C MET A 72 -14.08 1.21 13.53
N LEU A 73 -12.83 0.90 13.12
CA LEU A 73 -12.13 1.65 12.09
C LEU A 73 -12.84 1.55 10.74
N PHE A 74 -13.34 0.35 10.39
CA PHE A 74 -14.16 0.19 9.19
C PHE A 74 -15.36 1.12 9.19
N SER A 75 -16.03 1.28 10.33
CA SER A 75 -17.26 2.08 10.42
C SER A 75 -17.04 3.59 10.21
N PHE A 76 -15.82 4.09 10.47
CA PHE A 76 -15.50 5.51 10.32
C PHE A 76 -15.34 5.94 8.86
N GLN A 77 -14.81 5.09 8.00
CA GLN A 77 -14.65 5.33 6.55
C GLN A 77 -13.96 6.68 6.25
N GLU A 78 -12.95 7.04 7.02
CA GLU A 78 -12.27 8.34 6.91
C GLU A 78 -11.23 8.32 5.78
N LEU A 79 -11.16 9.43 5.03
CA LEU A 79 -10.15 9.65 4.00
C LEU A 79 -8.89 10.27 4.58
N GLY A 80 -7.80 10.17 3.83
CA GLY A 80 -6.49 10.69 4.23
C GLY A 80 -6.51 12.15 4.68
N PHE A 81 -5.78 12.45 5.74
CA PHE A 81 -5.75 13.69 6.53
C PHE A 81 -7.02 14.01 7.34
N GLN A 82 -8.06 13.18 7.23
CA GLN A 82 -9.34 13.37 7.92
C GLN A 82 -9.63 12.24 8.94
N GLU A 83 -8.62 11.48 9.34
CA GLU A 83 -8.69 10.27 10.20
C GLU A 83 -8.83 10.64 11.69
N PHE A 84 -9.74 11.55 12.03
CA PHE A 84 -9.89 12.08 13.38
C PHE A 84 -10.62 11.13 14.34
N GLU A 85 -11.62 10.40 13.88
CA GLU A 85 -12.33 9.42 14.70
C GLU A 85 -11.43 8.19 14.95
N SER A 86 -10.69 7.77 13.92
CA SER A 86 -9.65 6.72 14.03
C SER A 86 -8.59 7.12 15.04
N GLN A 87 -8.03 8.35 14.95
CA GLN A 87 -7.10 8.89 15.94
C GLN A 87 -7.70 8.85 17.35
N ARG A 88 -8.90 9.39 17.52
CA ARG A 88 -9.57 9.47 18.82
C ARG A 88 -9.73 8.10 19.46
N TYR A 89 -10.25 7.14 18.69
CA TYR A 89 -10.49 5.78 19.15
C TYR A 89 -9.20 5.06 19.54
N ILE A 90 -8.22 5.00 18.63
CA ILE A 90 -6.96 4.28 18.85
C ILE A 90 -6.16 4.89 20.01
N THR A 91 -6.02 6.23 20.04
CA THR A 91 -5.24 6.88 21.10
C THR A 91 -5.90 6.73 22.47
N THR A 92 -7.25 6.71 22.53
CA THR A 92 -7.97 6.43 23.78
C THR A 92 -7.73 5.01 24.27
N LEU A 93 -7.75 4.03 23.37
CA LEU A 93 -7.47 2.64 23.68
C LEU A 93 -6.03 2.47 24.18
N LEU A 94 -5.05 2.99 23.46
CA LEU A 94 -3.64 2.88 23.81
C LEU A 94 -3.28 3.62 25.12
N ALA A 95 -3.92 4.78 25.40
CA ALA A 95 -3.76 5.48 26.66
C ALA A 95 -4.27 4.65 27.84
N LYS A 96 -5.41 3.95 27.71
CA LYS A 96 -5.92 3.01 28.72
C LYS A 96 -4.97 1.83 28.96
N GLU A 97 -4.26 1.41 27.94
CA GLU A 97 -3.22 0.40 28.04
C GLU A 97 -1.88 0.93 28.56
N GLY A 98 -1.81 2.22 28.93
CA GLY A 98 -0.64 2.84 29.58
C GLY A 98 0.45 3.30 28.61
N PHE A 99 0.15 3.50 27.34
CA PHE A 99 1.04 4.18 26.39
C PHE A 99 0.97 5.70 26.58
N SER A 100 2.11 6.36 26.46
CA SER A 100 2.19 7.83 26.36
C SER A 100 1.82 8.26 24.95
N ILE A 101 0.86 9.16 24.81
CA ILE A 101 0.29 9.60 23.55
C ILE A 101 0.77 11.00 23.20
N GLU A 102 1.22 11.17 21.95
CA GLU A 102 1.46 12.49 21.34
C GLU A 102 0.58 12.61 20.08
N LYS A 103 -0.13 13.74 19.92
CA LYS A 103 -1.03 14.00 18.79
C LYS A 103 -0.55 15.20 17.97
N GLY A 104 -0.92 15.24 16.69
CA GLY A 104 -0.54 16.34 15.79
C GLY A 104 0.93 16.30 15.39
N VAL A 105 1.57 15.13 15.45
CA VAL A 105 2.99 14.98 15.10
C VAL A 105 3.24 15.31 13.62
N ALA A 106 4.45 15.74 13.32
CA ALA A 106 4.87 16.15 11.98
C ALA A 106 4.03 17.29 11.33
N GLY A 107 3.24 18.04 12.14
CA GLY A 107 2.34 19.06 11.62
C GLY A 107 1.05 18.50 10.98
N ILE A 108 0.75 17.22 11.21
CA ILE A 108 -0.45 16.55 10.69
C ILE A 108 -1.44 16.34 11.84
N PRO A 109 -2.58 17.06 11.89
CA PRO A 109 -3.50 17.02 13.03
C PRO A 109 -4.08 15.64 13.35
N SER A 110 -4.29 14.78 12.33
CA SER A 110 -4.78 13.41 12.51
C SER A 110 -3.68 12.41 12.89
N ALA A 111 -2.38 12.75 12.74
CA ALA A 111 -1.27 11.88 13.11
C ALA A 111 -1.04 11.86 14.63
N TRP A 112 -0.48 10.73 15.08
CA TRP A 112 -0.17 10.52 16.50
C TRP A 112 0.98 9.52 16.66
N THR A 113 1.59 9.52 17.85
CA THR A 113 2.44 8.42 18.31
C THR A 113 1.98 7.93 19.68
N ALA A 114 2.20 6.63 19.93
CA ALA A 114 1.96 6.02 21.23
C ALA A 114 3.21 5.24 21.65
N LYS A 115 3.84 5.65 22.74
CA LYS A 115 5.12 5.10 23.18
C LYS A 115 5.03 4.49 24.57
N TRP A 116 5.65 3.31 24.72
CA TRP A 116 5.82 2.66 26.00
C TRP A 116 7.20 2.02 26.07
N SER A 117 7.88 2.11 27.23
CA SER A 117 9.25 1.61 27.42
C SER A 117 9.40 0.85 28.73
N TYR A 118 10.30 -0.13 28.75
CA TYR A 118 10.70 -0.87 29.96
C TYR A 118 12.22 -1.08 30.00
N GLY A 119 12.78 -1.07 31.21
CA GLY A 119 14.21 -1.30 31.43
C GLY A 119 15.10 -0.24 30.75
N THR A 120 16.07 -0.68 29.96
CA THR A 120 16.97 0.22 29.20
C THR A 120 16.28 0.93 28.03
N GLY A 121 15.07 0.50 27.66
CA GLY A 121 14.33 1.03 26.52
C GLY A 121 14.83 0.53 25.14
N LYS A 122 15.80 -0.38 25.12
CA LYS A 122 16.33 -0.92 23.86
C LYS A 122 16.11 -2.44 23.76
N PRO A 123 15.86 -2.96 22.53
CA PRO A 123 15.67 -2.23 21.26
C PRO A 123 14.37 -1.42 21.24
N GLU A 124 14.32 -0.34 20.43
CA GLU A 124 13.08 0.37 20.11
C GLU A 124 12.50 -0.20 18.81
N ILE A 125 11.32 -0.80 18.90
CA ILE A 125 10.56 -1.34 17.77
C ILE A 125 9.42 -0.38 17.44
N SER A 126 9.39 0.13 16.20
CA SER A 126 8.24 0.89 15.72
C SER A 126 7.25 0.00 14.97
N LEU A 127 5.96 0.24 15.20
CA LEU A 127 4.84 -0.56 14.69
C LEU A 127 3.88 0.38 13.96
N GLY A 128 3.76 0.22 12.65
CA GLY A 128 2.92 1.07 11.82
C GLY A 128 1.96 0.30 10.92
N SER A 129 0.86 0.94 10.58
CA SER A 129 -0.07 0.52 9.54
C SER A 129 -0.90 1.71 9.08
N ASP A 130 -1.37 1.68 7.85
CA ASP A 130 -2.24 2.70 7.28
C ASP A 130 -3.64 2.66 7.90
N VAL A 131 -4.37 3.78 7.79
CA VAL A 131 -5.68 3.93 8.45
C VAL A 131 -6.73 4.60 7.58
N ASP A 132 -6.34 5.21 6.45
CA ASP A 132 -7.24 5.93 5.57
C ASP A 132 -8.03 5.00 4.63
N GLY A 133 -9.14 5.52 4.11
CA GLY A 133 -9.96 4.88 3.10
C GLY A 133 -9.86 5.59 1.76
N ILE A 134 -10.61 5.09 0.78
CA ILE A 134 -10.66 5.66 -0.57
C ILE A 134 -12.04 6.25 -0.90
N PRO A 135 -12.12 7.25 -1.80
CA PRO A 135 -13.39 7.80 -2.24
C PRO A 135 -14.29 6.74 -2.91
N GLN A 136 -15.61 6.89 -2.79
CA GLN A 136 -16.63 6.10 -3.49
C GLN A 136 -16.62 4.59 -3.20
N ALA A 137 -15.92 4.13 -2.16
CA ALA A 137 -15.78 2.72 -1.81
C ALA A 137 -16.75 2.24 -0.72
N SER A 138 -17.65 3.09 -0.23
CA SER A 138 -18.65 2.67 0.77
C SER A 138 -19.42 1.45 0.28
N ASN A 139 -19.40 0.36 1.05
CA ASN A 139 -20.19 -0.85 0.78
C ASN A 139 -20.49 -1.59 2.09
N LYS A 140 -21.62 -2.30 2.13
CA LYS A 140 -21.96 -3.15 3.28
C LYS A 140 -21.00 -4.34 3.37
N PRO A 141 -20.38 -4.58 4.53
CA PRO A 141 -19.54 -5.75 4.72
C PRO A 141 -20.38 -7.04 4.70
N GLY A 142 -19.81 -8.13 4.22
CA GLY A 142 -20.49 -9.43 4.16
C GLY A 142 -21.55 -9.58 3.07
N VAL A 143 -21.75 -8.54 2.23
CA VAL A 143 -22.69 -8.54 1.09
C VAL A 143 -21.91 -8.66 -0.20
N GLY A 144 -21.94 -9.81 -0.85
CA GLY A 144 -21.12 -10.19 -2.01
C GLY A 144 -21.52 -9.51 -3.34
N TYR A 145 -22.03 -8.29 -3.30
CA TYR A 145 -22.35 -7.46 -4.47
C TYR A 145 -22.36 -5.98 -4.05
N ARG A 146 -22.48 -5.07 -5.05
CA ARG A 146 -22.51 -3.63 -4.79
C ARG A 146 -23.78 -3.24 -4.04
N ASP A 147 -23.63 -2.84 -2.78
CA ASP A 147 -24.69 -2.31 -1.90
C ASP A 147 -24.10 -1.26 -0.94
N PRO A 148 -23.98 0.02 -1.38
CA PRO A 148 -23.32 1.06 -0.60
C PRO A 148 -24.12 1.43 0.65
N MET A 149 -23.44 1.54 1.81
CA MET A 149 -24.04 2.11 3.02
C MET A 149 -24.36 3.60 2.84
N VAL A 150 -23.44 4.32 2.18
CA VAL A 150 -23.60 5.73 1.82
C VAL A 150 -23.29 5.88 0.33
N SER A 151 -24.30 6.21 -0.47
CA SER A 151 -24.14 6.35 -1.92
C SER A 151 -23.08 7.41 -2.27
N GLY A 152 -22.05 7.01 -3.03
CA GLY A 152 -20.92 7.87 -3.39
C GLY A 152 -19.97 8.18 -2.22
N GLY A 153 -20.22 7.64 -1.03
CA GLY A 153 -19.40 7.85 0.16
C GLY A 153 -18.06 7.09 0.11
N PRO A 154 -17.08 7.51 0.92
CA PRO A 154 -15.80 6.83 1.07
C PRO A 154 -15.96 5.47 1.77
N GLY A 155 -14.90 4.64 1.73
CA GLY A 155 -14.87 3.35 2.41
C GLY A 155 -13.51 2.70 2.35
N HIS A 156 -13.32 1.60 3.08
CA HIS A 156 -12.07 0.84 3.12
C HIS A 156 -11.98 -0.14 1.93
N GLY A 157 -11.90 0.43 0.73
CA GLY A 157 -11.81 -0.32 -0.53
C GLY A 157 -10.44 -0.93 -0.84
N GLU A 158 -9.47 -0.80 0.08
CA GLU A 158 -8.22 -1.55 0.14
C GLU A 158 -8.16 -2.39 1.41
N GLY A 159 -8.52 -1.83 2.58
CA GLY A 159 -8.61 -2.55 3.84
C GLY A 159 -7.66 -2.05 4.93
N HIS A 160 -7.26 -0.79 4.90
CA HIS A 160 -6.37 -0.17 5.90
C HIS A 160 -6.97 -0.15 7.32
N ASN A 161 -8.27 -0.36 7.48
CA ASN A 161 -8.90 -0.46 8.79
C ASN A 161 -8.43 -1.66 9.65
N ALA A 162 -7.80 -2.69 9.04
CA ALA A 162 -7.47 -3.91 9.76
C ALA A 162 -6.05 -3.94 10.36
N GLY A 163 -5.10 -3.20 9.77
CA GLY A 163 -3.68 -3.31 10.14
C GLY A 163 -3.33 -2.77 11.53
N GLN A 164 -4.01 -1.72 11.99
CA GLN A 164 -3.78 -1.21 13.35
C GLN A 164 -4.19 -2.25 14.43
N ALA A 165 -5.21 -3.07 14.17
CA ALA A 165 -5.59 -4.14 15.09
C ALA A 165 -4.47 -5.18 15.27
N VAL A 166 -3.75 -5.50 14.19
CA VAL A 166 -2.56 -6.38 14.21
C VAL A 166 -1.51 -5.84 15.17
N ASN A 167 -1.13 -4.58 14.99
CA ASN A 167 -0.06 -3.93 15.75
C ASN A 167 -0.45 -3.68 17.21
N ILE A 168 -1.65 -3.18 17.45
CA ILE A 168 -2.14 -2.84 18.80
C ILE A 168 -2.21 -4.10 19.67
N VAL A 169 -2.83 -5.18 19.19
CA VAL A 169 -2.98 -6.41 19.96
C VAL A 169 -1.64 -7.08 20.21
N ALA A 170 -0.77 -7.12 19.19
CA ALA A 170 0.60 -7.63 19.36
C ALA A 170 1.38 -6.82 20.40
N ALA A 171 1.32 -5.49 20.34
CA ALA A 171 2.02 -4.60 21.28
C ALA A 171 1.52 -4.76 22.71
N ILE A 172 0.21 -4.87 22.93
CA ILE A 172 -0.36 -5.09 24.26
C ILE A 172 0.12 -6.40 24.86
N VAL A 173 0.08 -7.50 24.08
CA VAL A 173 0.55 -8.82 24.53
C VAL A 173 2.04 -8.81 24.85
N VAL A 174 2.87 -8.28 23.94
CA VAL A 174 4.32 -8.21 24.15
C VAL A 174 4.66 -7.31 25.32
N LYS A 175 3.99 -6.16 25.48
CA LYS A 175 4.12 -5.27 26.65
C LYS A 175 3.88 -6.03 27.97
N GLN A 176 2.81 -6.84 28.06
CA GLN A 176 2.51 -7.62 29.26
C GLN A 176 3.62 -8.65 29.56
N LEU A 177 4.12 -9.35 28.53
CA LEU A 177 5.26 -10.26 28.67
C LEU A 177 6.53 -9.53 29.09
N MET A 178 6.83 -8.37 28.50
CA MET A 178 7.99 -7.54 28.85
C MET A 178 7.96 -7.11 30.34
N GLN A 179 6.81 -6.68 30.82
CA GLN A 179 6.64 -6.29 32.24
C GLN A 179 6.84 -7.48 33.19
N ARG A 180 6.20 -8.60 32.90
CA ARG A 180 6.25 -9.81 33.73
C ARG A 180 7.65 -10.43 33.76
N ASP A 181 8.29 -10.57 32.61
CA ASP A 181 9.56 -11.27 32.44
C ASP A 181 10.78 -10.35 32.42
N LYS A 182 10.58 -9.05 32.73
CA LYS A 182 11.62 -8.00 32.82
C LYS A 182 12.45 -7.91 31.54
N ILE A 183 11.79 -7.88 30.38
CA ILE A 183 12.41 -7.74 29.07
C ILE A 183 12.49 -6.26 28.75
N SER A 184 13.71 -5.73 28.54
CA SER A 184 13.92 -4.35 28.13
C SER A 184 13.49 -4.10 26.69
N GLY A 185 13.02 -2.89 26.40
CA GLY A 185 12.66 -2.44 25.06
C GLY A 185 11.71 -1.26 25.05
N THR A 186 11.49 -0.73 23.87
CA THR A 186 10.49 0.33 23.62
C THR A 186 9.57 -0.10 22.46
N LEU A 187 8.28 0.16 22.64
CA LEU A 187 7.24 0.00 21.63
C LEU A 187 6.77 1.39 21.21
N LEU A 188 6.86 1.71 19.92
CA LEU A 188 6.40 2.95 19.32
C LEU A 188 5.35 2.62 18.27
N LEU A 189 4.07 2.92 18.52
CA LEU A 189 2.99 2.76 17.54
C LEU A 189 2.73 4.09 16.83
N TRP A 190 2.40 4.01 15.55
CA TRP A 190 2.12 5.18 14.71
C TRP A 190 1.16 4.82 13.57
N PRO A 191 0.35 5.77 13.06
CA PRO A 191 -0.52 5.56 11.91
C PRO A 191 0.17 5.94 10.60
N GLY A 192 -0.06 5.18 9.52
CA GLY A 192 0.14 5.66 8.16
C GLY A 192 -1.04 6.55 7.79
N ILE A 193 -0.84 7.86 7.88
CA ILE A 193 -1.84 8.88 7.55
C ILE A 193 -1.77 9.20 6.07
N ALA A 194 -2.93 9.30 5.42
CA ALA A 194 -3.06 9.74 4.03
C ALA A 194 -2.15 8.93 3.07
N GLU A 195 -2.07 7.61 3.29
CA GLU A 195 -1.26 6.71 2.45
C GLU A 195 -1.76 6.72 1.00
N GLU A 196 -3.07 6.72 0.79
CA GLU A 196 -3.71 6.74 -0.53
C GLU A 196 -3.34 7.99 -1.36
N GLN A 197 -2.88 9.06 -0.70
CA GLN A 197 -2.31 10.24 -1.34
C GLN A 197 -0.78 10.24 -1.33
N MET A 198 -0.14 9.20 -0.77
CA MET A 198 1.32 9.11 -0.58
C MET A 198 1.87 10.29 0.23
N ALA A 199 1.13 10.75 1.25
CA ALA A 199 1.35 12.10 1.77
C ALA A 199 1.66 12.14 3.28
N GLY A 200 1.89 11.01 3.95
CA GLY A 200 2.11 10.96 5.39
C GLY A 200 3.54 10.66 5.81
N LYS A 201 4.07 9.51 5.42
CA LYS A 201 5.29 8.93 6.01
C LYS A 201 6.56 9.75 5.78
N ALA A 202 6.70 10.43 4.61
CA ALA A 202 7.84 11.32 4.36
C ALA A 202 7.90 12.48 5.38
N PHE A 203 6.75 13.03 5.78
CA PHE A 203 6.69 14.08 6.80
C PHE A 203 7.00 13.55 8.21
N LEU A 204 6.58 12.32 8.55
CA LEU A 204 6.94 11.65 9.80
C LEU A 204 8.46 11.42 9.90
N VAL A 205 9.09 10.98 8.80
CA VAL A 205 10.55 10.82 8.69
C VAL A 205 11.26 12.16 8.90
N ARG A 206 10.83 13.21 8.19
CA ARG A 206 11.40 14.55 8.32
C ARG A 206 11.26 15.13 9.73
N ALA A 207 10.18 14.81 10.42
CA ALA A 207 9.97 15.21 11.81
C ALA A 207 10.83 14.42 12.82
N GLY A 208 11.54 13.38 12.38
CA GLY A 208 12.44 12.60 13.21
C GLY A 208 11.75 11.56 14.10
N ILE A 209 10.51 11.17 13.81
CA ILE A 209 9.75 10.18 14.60
C ILE A 209 10.53 8.88 14.74
N PHE A 210 11.27 8.46 13.72
CA PHE A 210 12.01 7.18 13.68
C PHE A 210 13.48 7.30 14.10
N LYS A 211 13.94 8.46 14.59
CA LYS A 211 15.36 8.72 14.89
C LYS A 211 15.98 7.73 15.88
N ASN A 212 15.20 7.23 16.82
CA ASN A 212 15.65 6.31 17.85
C ASN A 212 15.25 4.86 17.60
N THR A 213 14.50 4.59 16.52
CA THR A 213 13.98 3.27 16.17
C THR A 213 15.11 2.36 15.72
N ASP A 214 15.18 1.15 16.25
CA ASP A 214 16.13 0.12 15.85
C ASP A 214 15.58 -0.73 14.69
N VAL A 215 14.26 -0.97 14.67
CA VAL A 215 13.56 -1.77 13.64
C VAL A 215 12.14 -1.26 13.47
N THR A 216 11.67 -1.18 12.23
CA THR A 216 10.27 -0.92 11.91
C THR A 216 9.59 -2.19 11.41
N LEU A 217 8.50 -2.56 12.08
CA LEU A 217 7.58 -3.63 11.67
C LEU A 217 6.29 -2.99 11.17
N PHE A 218 6.12 -2.96 9.87
CA PHE A 218 4.93 -2.43 9.21
C PHE A 218 3.97 -3.56 8.87
N THR A 219 2.67 -3.30 8.86
CA THR A 219 1.65 -4.27 8.46
C THR A 219 0.76 -3.69 7.38
N HIS A 220 0.45 -4.51 6.39
CA HIS A 220 -0.45 -4.14 5.30
C HIS A 220 -1.38 -5.30 4.96
N VAL A 221 -2.63 -4.98 4.67
CA VAL A 221 -3.64 -5.96 4.25
C VAL A 221 -3.24 -6.68 2.96
N SER A 222 -3.60 -7.95 2.86
CA SER A 222 -3.38 -8.80 1.69
C SER A 222 -4.41 -9.94 1.65
N ASN A 223 -4.30 -10.81 0.66
CA ASN A 223 -5.03 -12.07 0.59
C ASN A 223 -4.19 -13.30 1.00
N ASP A 224 -2.95 -13.06 1.42
CA ASP A 224 -2.03 -14.09 1.93
C ASP A 224 -1.39 -13.64 3.25
N LEU A 225 -0.82 -14.61 3.97
CA LEU A 225 0.02 -14.35 5.14
C LEU A 225 1.47 -14.53 4.73
N GLY A 226 2.24 -13.44 4.69
CA GLY A 226 3.58 -13.53 4.16
C GLY A 226 4.43 -12.29 4.34
N VAL A 227 5.67 -12.43 3.91
CA VAL A 227 6.70 -11.39 3.97
C VAL A 227 7.66 -11.58 2.79
N SER A 228 8.25 -10.49 2.32
CA SER A 228 9.33 -10.52 1.33
C SER A 228 10.45 -9.59 1.74
N TRP A 229 11.68 -9.82 1.22
CA TRP A 229 12.86 -9.00 1.53
C TRP A 229 13.47 -8.37 0.27
N GLY A 230 14.34 -7.39 0.48
CA GLY A 230 15.05 -6.72 -0.59
C GLY A 230 14.19 -5.71 -1.32
N ALA A 231 14.51 -5.43 -2.55
CA ALA A 231 13.77 -4.48 -3.38
C ALA A 231 12.35 -4.97 -3.64
N SER A 232 11.36 -4.19 -3.21
CA SER A 232 9.94 -4.57 -3.23
C SER A 232 9.34 -4.68 -4.62
N GLY A 233 9.97 -4.05 -5.64
CA GLY A 233 9.39 -3.91 -6.97
C GLY A 233 8.31 -2.82 -7.07
N SER A 234 8.00 -2.12 -5.98
CA SER A 234 7.12 -0.94 -5.99
C SER A 234 7.75 0.23 -6.75
N SER A 235 6.94 1.14 -7.25
CA SER A 235 7.41 2.38 -7.87
C SER A 235 7.72 3.44 -6.81
N ALA A 236 8.79 4.22 -7.01
CA ALA A 236 8.90 5.52 -6.37
C ALA A 236 7.88 6.47 -7.00
N LEU A 237 7.36 7.41 -6.20
CA LEU A 237 6.31 8.34 -6.61
C LEU A 237 6.58 9.75 -6.11
N LEU A 238 6.28 10.74 -6.96
CA LEU A 238 6.16 12.13 -6.59
C LEU A 238 4.76 12.64 -6.98
N SER A 239 4.05 13.18 -6.00
CA SER A 239 2.73 13.77 -6.12
C SER A 239 2.86 15.28 -6.18
N ALA A 240 2.46 15.93 -7.28
CA ALA A 240 2.62 17.36 -7.48
C ALA A 240 1.39 18.00 -8.13
N GLU A 241 0.93 19.12 -7.58
CA GLU A 241 -0.11 19.96 -8.16
C GLU A 241 0.52 21.19 -8.80
N PHE A 242 0.22 21.39 -10.08
CA PHE A 242 0.61 22.57 -10.85
C PHE A 242 -0.56 23.53 -10.90
N ARG A 243 -0.37 24.73 -10.36
CA ARG A 243 -1.38 25.80 -10.31
C ARG A 243 -1.01 26.88 -11.29
N PHE A 244 -1.97 27.24 -12.14
CA PHE A 244 -1.81 28.28 -13.15
C PHE A 244 -2.63 29.50 -12.78
N ARG A 245 -2.09 30.67 -13.16
CA ARG A 245 -2.74 31.97 -12.99
C ARG A 245 -2.75 32.73 -14.30
N GLY A 246 -3.93 33.17 -14.67
CA GLY A 246 -4.20 34.07 -15.78
C GLY A 246 -4.97 35.31 -15.32
N SER A 247 -5.90 35.76 -16.13
CA SER A 247 -6.77 36.91 -15.84
C SER A 247 -8.21 36.63 -16.35
N SER A 248 -9.20 37.03 -15.58
CA SER A 248 -10.59 36.87 -15.95
C SER A 248 -11.05 37.96 -16.93
N ALA A 249 -12.03 37.61 -17.76
CA ALA A 249 -12.75 38.54 -18.65
C ALA A 249 -14.15 37.95 -18.94
N HIS A 250 -15.03 38.81 -19.49
CA HIS A 250 -16.31 38.32 -19.99
C HIS A 250 -16.08 37.48 -21.26
N ALA A 251 -16.34 36.16 -21.18
CA ALA A 251 -15.96 35.22 -22.22
C ALA A 251 -16.61 35.47 -23.60
N ALA A 252 -17.77 36.12 -23.66
CA ALA A 252 -18.43 36.47 -24.90
C ALA A 252 -18.20 37.95 -25.29
N GLY A 253 -18.18 38.87 -24.30
CA GLY A 253 -18.15 40.30 -24.57
C GLY A 253 -16.74 40.86 -24.85
N ALA A 254 -15.73 40.35 -24.19
CA ALA A 254 -14.36 40.80 -24.33
C ALA A 254 -13.31 39.71 -23.99
N PRO A 255 -13.36 38.51 -24.63
CA PRO A 255 -12.46 37.40 -24.30
C PRO A 255 -10.99 37.74 -24.46
N TRP A 256 -10.66 38.63 -25.37
CA TRP A 256 -9.29 39.11 -25.63
C TRP A 256 -8.63 39.87 -24.47
N ARG A 257 -9.39 40.19 -23.42
CA ARG A 257 -8.87 40.79 -22.18
C ARG A 257 -8.53 39.77 -21.11
N GLY A 258 -8.91 38.48 -21.32
CA GLY A 258 -8.64 37.40 -20.41
C GLY A 258 -7.46 36.54 -20.85
N GLN A 259 -6.92 35.80 -19.88
CA GLN A 259 -5.90 34.78 -20.08
C GLN A 259 -6.36 33.53 -19.31
N SER A 260 -6.75 32.48 -20.04
CA SER A 260 -7.36 31.30 -19.45
C SER A 260 -6.33 30.37 -18.80
N ALA A 261 -6.35 30.27 -17.49
CA ALA A 261 -5.56 29.30 -16.76
C ALA A 261 -6.00 27.85 -17.06
N LEU A 262 -7.29 27.62 -17.40
CA LEU A 262 -7.76 26.31 -17.81
C LEU A 262 -7.13 25.85 -19.12
N ASP A 263 -6.91 26.76 -20.09
CA ASP A 263 -6.25 26.40 -21.34
C ASP A 263 -4.81 25.93 -21.10
N ALA A 264 -4.11 26.57 -20.14
CA ALA A 264 -2.78 26.13 -19.73
C ALA A 264 -2.80 24.72 -19.11
N VAL A 265 -3.77 24.42 -18.24
CA VAL A 265 -3.97 23.09 -17.66
C VAL A 265 -4.23 22.04 -18.74
N MET A 266 -5.11 22.35 -19.70
CA MET A 266 -5.41 21.43 -20.80
C MET A 266 -4.20 21.19 -21.70
N LEU A 267 -3.45 22.23 -22.04
CA LEU A 267 -2.22 22.12 -22.82
C LEU A 267 -1.11 21.37 -22.07
N MET A 268 -0.99 21.54 -20.76
CA MET A 268 -0.06 20.77 -19.96
C MET A 268 -0.42 19.28 -19.97
N GLY A 269 -1.69 18.92 -19.78
CA GLY A 269 -2.16 17.55 -19.87
C GLY A 269 -1.90 16.95 -21.25
N GLN A 270 -2.29 17.63 -22.31
CA GLN A 270 -2.07 17.17 -23.68
C GLN A 270 -0.57 17.07 -24.03
N GLY A 271 0.23 18.04 -23.63
CA GLY A 271 1.69 18.03 -23.83
C GLY A 271 2.35 16.84 -23.11
N TRP A 272 1.84 16.46 -21.95
CA TRP A 272 2.28 15.25 -21.25
C TRP A 272 1.95 13.98 -22.04
N GLU A 273 0.75 13.86 -22.61
CA GLU A 273 0.37 12.70 -23.43
C GLU A 273 1.24 12.57 -24.70
N PHE A 274 1.55 13.66 -25.38
CA PHE A 274 2.51 13.64 -26.49
C PHE A 274 3.93 13.25 -26.05
N ARG A 275 4.34 13.65 -24.85
CA ARG A 275 5.65 13.29 -24.31
C ARG A 275 5.73 11.84 -23.87
N ARG A 276 4.61 11.22 -23.49
CA ARG A 276 4.51 9.85 -22.95
C ARG A 276 5.11 8.81 -23.90
N GLU A 277 4.92 8.95 -25.21
CA GLU A 277 5.49 8.06 -26.22
C GLU A 277 7.04 7.96 -26.16
N HIS A 278 7.70 9.03 -25.70
CA HIS A 278 9.15 9.13 -25.63
C HIS A 278 9.70 8.93 -24.19
N LEU A 279 8.92 8.37 -23.30
CA LEU A 279 9.34 8.00 -21.95
C LEU A 279 9.64 6.50 -21.88
N ARG A 280 10.29 6.08 -20.80
CA ARG A 280 10.55 4.66 -20.55
C ARG A 280 9.23 3.90 -20.42
N LEU A 281 9.20 2.65 -20.90
CA LEU A 281 7.99 1.80 -20.86
C LEU A 281 7.51 1.51 -19.43
N GLN A 282 8.41 1.55 -18.47
CA GLN A 282 8.14 1.24 -17.07
C GLN A 282 7.48 2.40 -16.32
N GLN A 283 7.63 3.64 -16.79
CA GLN A 283 7.03 4.80 -16.12
C GLN A 283 5.50 4.67 -16.05
N ARG A 284 4.94 5.19 -14.98
CA ARG A 284 3.49 5.34 -14.82
C ARG A 284 3.20 6.75 -14.32
N SER A 285 2.33 7.44 -15.03
CA SER A 285 1.92 8.80 -14.65
C SER A 285 0.43 8.96 -14.89
N HIS A 286 -0.21 9.66 -14.00
CA HIS A 286 -1.65 9.90 -14.01
C HIS A 286 -1.89 11.34 -13.59
N TYR A 287 -3.00 11.94 -14.02
CA TYR A 287 -3.38 13.27 -13.56
C TYR A 287 -4.88 13.44 -13.49
N VAL A 288 -5.30 14.42 -12.71
CA VAL A 288 -6.66 14.93 -12.66
C VAL A 288 -6.63 16.45 -12.71
N ILE A 289 -7.62 17.08 -13.36
CA ILE A 289 -7.85 18.51 -13.25
C ILE A 289 -8.57 18.75 -11.91
N LYS A 290 -7.94 19.53 -11.02
CA LYS A 290 -8.48 19.80 -9.68
C LYS A 290 -9.35 21.03 -9.66
N ASP A 291 -8.97 22.06 -10.44
CA ASP A 291 -9.70 23.30 -10.61
C ASP A 291 -9.72 23.64 -12.11
N GLY A 292 -10.88 23.93 -12.65
CA GLY A 292 -11.11 24.29 -14.06
C GLY A 292 -11.89 25.59 -14.25
N GLY A 293 -12.09 26.37 -13.18
CA GLY A 293 -12.92 27.58 -13.18
C GLY A 293 -14.36 27.34 -12.74
N ASP A 294 -15.15 28.42 -12.60
CA ASP A 294 -16.47 28.41 -11.96
C ASP A 294 -17.62 28.26 -12.93
N GLN A 295 -17.65 29.08 -14.01
CA GLN A 295 -18.77 29.09 -14.97
C GLN A 295 -18.32 29.54 -16.38
N PRO A 296 -19.01 29.08 -17.45
CA PRO A 296 -18.55 29.24 -18.83
C PRO A 296 -18.46 30.67 -19.36
N ASN A 297 -19.16 31.63 -18.77
CA ASN A 297 -19.18 33.03 -19.22
C ASN A 297 -18.06 33.90 -18.60
N VAL A 298 -17.20 33.29 -17.78
CA VAL A 298 -16.02 33.94 -17.16
C VAL A 298 -14.78 33.17 -17.57
N VAL A 299 -13.80 33.87 -18.16
CA VAL A 299 -12.49 33.30 -18.48
C VAL A 299 -11.82 32.88 -17.16
N PRO A 300 -11.43 31.59 -16.97
CA PRO A 300 -10.84 31.12 -15.72
C PRO A 300 -9.49 31.79 -15.42
N SER A 301 -9.42 32.55 -14.34
CA SER A 301 -8.16 33.21 -13.90
C SER A 301 -7.25 32.29 -13.08
N THR A 302 -7.79 31.20 -12.56
CA THR A 302 -7.05 30.14 -11.87
C THR A 302 -7.49 28.78 -12.39
N ALA A 303 -6.55 27.83 -12.44
CA ALA A 303 -6.84 26.42 -12.69
C ALA A 303 -5.66 25.59 -12.16
N SER A 304 -5.91 24.30 -11.88
CA SER A 304 -4.85 23.42 -11.43
C SER A 304 -5.00 21.98 -11.94
N ILE A 305 -3.86 21.31 -12.07
CA ILE A 305 -3.74 19.91 -12.48
C ILE A 305 -2.82 19.17 -11.52
N TRP A 306 -3.27 18.04 -11.03
CA TRP A 306 -2.54 17.22 -10.07
C TRP A 306 -2.04 15.95 -10.73
N PHE A 307 -0.70 15.74 -10.68
CA PHE A 307 0.01 14.62 -11.28
C PHE A 307 0.57 13.67 -10.21
N TYR A 308 0.58 12.37 -10.55
CA TYR A 308 1.46 11.36 -9.98
C TYR A 308 2.53 10.99 -11.02
N PHE A 309 3.82 11.18 -10.66
CA PHE A 309 4.96 10.75 -11.45
C PHE A 309 5.56 9.51 -10.79
N ARG A 310 5.51 8.37 -11.46
CA ARG A 310 6.00 7.09 -10.93
C ARG A 310 7.10 6.53 -11.82
N GLU A 311 8.22 6.13 -11.19
CA GLU A 311 9.33 5.41 -11.81
C GLU A 311 10.01 4.49 -10.81
N GLN A 312 11.04 3.76 -11.24
CA GLN A 312 11.71 2.74 -10.46
C GLN A 312 12.36 3.30 -9.18
N ASP A 313 12.92 4.51 -9.26
CA ASP A 313 13.74 5.10 -8.21
C ASP A 313 13.67 6.64 -8.18
N TYR A 314 14.30 7.22 -7.16
CA TYR A 314 14.34 8.67 -6.97
C TYR A 314 14.87 9.44 -8.20
N PRO A 315 16.06 9.14 -8.78
CA PRO A 315 16.57 9.93 -9.91
C PRO A 315 15.64 9.93 -11.13
N ARG A 316 15.04 8.78 -11.42
CA ARG A 316 14.13 8.63 -12.57
C ARG A 316 12.80 9.33 -12.34
N THR A 317 12.25 9.24 -11.13
CA THR A 317 11.03 9.96 -10.74
C THR A 317 11.24 11.48 -10.81
N MET A 318 12.37 11.97 -10.31
CA MET A 318 12.74 13.40 -10.42
C MET A 318 12.90 13.83 -11.88
N ALA A 319 13.46 12.99 -12.75
CA ALA A 319 13.56 13.30 -14.18
C ALA A 319 12.17 13.46 -14.85
N LEU A 320 11.17 12.63 -14.46
CA LEU A 320 9.79 12.82 -14.94
C LEU A 320 9.20 14.14 -14.44
N PHE A 321 9.43 14.49 -13.18
CA PHE A 321 8.96 15.74 -12.61
C PHE A 321 9.57 16.97 -13.31
N GLU A 322 10.86 16.94 -13.64
CA GLU A 322 11.53 18.01 -14.41
C GLU A 322 10.94 18.15 -15.83
N ILE A 323 10.56 17.05 -16.47
CA ILE A 323 9.82 17.07 -17.74
C ILE A 323 8.46 17.74 -17.54
N GLY A 324 7.73 17.39 -16.47
CA GLY A 324 6.45 17.99 -16.12
C GLY A 324 6.53 19.51 -15.94
N LYS A 325 7.58 19.99 -15.25
CA LYS A 325 7.83 21.44 -15.09
C LYS A 325 8.03 22.15 -16.42
N LYS A 326 8.85 21.59 -17.32
CA LYS A 326 9.08 22.18 -18.66
C LYS A 326 7.79 22.24 -19.49
N ILE A 327 6.95 21.22 -19.40
CA ILE A 327 5.66 21.18 -20.11
C ILE A 327 4.72 22.26 -19.52
N ALA A 328 4.70 22.42 -18.20
CA ALA A 328 3.89 23.45 -17.53
C ALA A 328 4.33 24.86 -17.95
N GLU A 329 5.63 25.13 -18.01
CA GLU A 329 6.19 26.39 -18.48
C GLU A 329 5.81 26.67 -19.95
N GLY A 330 5.92 25.62 -20.81
CA GLY A 330 5.51 25.75 -22.23
C GLY A 330 4.00 26.00 -22.37
N ALA A 331 3.16 25.34 -21.61
CA ALA A 331 1.72 25.56 -21.59
C ALA A 331 1.36 27.00 -21.14
N ALA A 332 2.01 27.47 -20.08
CA ALA A 332 1.85 28.85 -19.60
C ALA A 332 2.26 29.87 -20.66
N MET A 333 3.38 29.65 -21.35
CA MET A 333 3.84 30.51 -22.44
C MET A 333 2.86 30.59 -23.61
N MET A 334 2.29 29.43 -24.02
CA MET A 334 1.34 29.38 -25.13
C MET A 334 0.01 30.08 -24.82
N THR A 335 -0.36 30.21 -23.56
CA THR A 335 -1.64 30.81 -23.13
C THR A 335 -1.51 32.20 -22.51
N ASP A 336 -0.30 32.77 -22.54
CA ASP A 336 0.05 34.05 -21.90
C ASP A 336 -0.36 34.09 -20.41
N THR A 337 -0.28 32.91 -19.75
CA THR A 337 -0.50 32.71 -18.32
C THR A 337 0.84 32.50 -17.60
N LYS A 338 0.79 32.13 -16.31
CA LYS A 338 1.99 31.76 -15.57
C LYS A 338 1.75 30.53 -14.69
N VAL A 339 2.79 29.74 -14.48
CA VAL A 339 2.83 28.77 -13.41
C VAL A 339 2.96 29.54 -12.09
N ASP A 340 1.90 29.56 -11.30
CA ASP A 340 1.85 30.31 -10.04
C ASP A 340 2.58 29.54 -8.92
N THR A 341 2.28 28.26 -8.78
CA THR A 341 2.86 27.40 -7.75
C THR A 341 2.92 25.96 -8.21
N ILE A 342 3.97 25.25 -7.82
CA ILE A 342 4.05 23.80 -7.88
C ILE A 342 4.14 23.28 -6.45
N ALA A 343 3.02 22.73 -5.97
CA ALA A 343 2.92 22.15 -4.63
C ALA A 343 3.26 20.66 -4.67
N ILE A 344 4.23 20.23 -3.87
CA ILE A 344 4.46 18.80 -3.61
C ILE A 344 3.47 18.37 -2.55
N LEU A 345 2.57 17.48 -2.92
CA LEU A 345 1.50 17.01 -2.04
C LEU A 345 1.88 15.75 -1.26
N GLY A 346 2.78 14.94 -1.83
CA GLY A 346 3.23 13.71 -1.20
C GLY A 346 4.30 13.02 -2.03
N SER A 347 4.85 11.95 -1.48
CA SER A 347 5.90 11.16 -2.14
C SER A 347 6.10 9.81 -1.47
N GLY A 348 6.71 8.88 -2.19
CA GLY A 348 7.19 7.61 -1.65
C GLY A 348 8.40 7.12 -2.41
N TRP A 349 9.42 6.64 -1.69
CA TRP A 349 10.50 5.88 -2.27
C TRP A 349 10.04 4.45 -2.58
N SER A 350 10.59 3.82 -3.61
CA SER A 350 10.47 2.38 -3.79
C SER A 350 11.08 1.67 -2.57
N ALA A 351 10.31 0.82 -1.89
CA ALA A 351 10.75 0.22 -0.64
C ALA A 351 11.83 -0.85 -0.84
N HIS A 352 12.69 -0.99 0.16
CA HIS A 352 13.67 -2.07 0.28
C HIS A 352 13.60 -2.63 1.69
N PHE A 353 13.29 -3.93 1.82
CA PHE A 353 13.01 -4.56 3.11
C PHE A 353 14.18 -5.39 3.62
N SER A 354 14.35 -5.40 4.95
CA SER A 354 15.45 -6.05 5.66
C SER A 354 15.37 -7.57 5.56
N LYS A 355 16.40 -8.22 4.97
CA LYS A 355 16.48 -9.67 4.84
C LYS A 355 16.55 -10.41 6.18
N PRO A 356 17.39 -10.00 7.18
CA PRO A 356 17.42 -10.70 8.46
C PRO A 356 16.11 -10.67 9.23
N ILE A 357 15.37 -9.53 9.19
CA ILE A 357 14.07 -9.43 9.84
C ILE A 357 13.05 -10.29 9.09
N ALA A 358 13.09 -10.28 7.74
CA ALA A 358 12.20 -11.11 6.92
C ALA A 358 12.38 -12.61 7.22
N GLN A 359 13.62 -13.07 7.42
CA GLN A 359 13.90 -14.46 7.79
C GLN A 359 13.27 -14.85 9.14
N ALA A 360 13.43 -13.99 10.16
CA ALA A 360 12.80 -14.21 11.46
C ALA A 360 11.26 -14.20 11.37
N MET A 361 10.71 -13.21 10.66
CA MET A 361 9.25 -13.09 10.48
C MET A 361 8.67 -14.24 9.66
N HIS A 362 9.36 -14.69 8.61
CA HIS A 362 8.92 -15.82 7.78
C HIS A 362 8.84 -17.13 8.59
N ALA A 363 9.78 -17.38 9.49
CA ALA A 363 9.72 -18.53 10.39
C ALA A 363 8.47 -18.47 11.29
N ASN A 364 8.07 -17.27 11.72
CA ASN A 364 6.85 -17.06 12.49
C ASN A 364 5.58 -17.20 11.61
N VAL A 365 5.61 -16.78 10.35
CA VAL A 365 4.55 -17.03 9.37
C VAL A 365 4.32 -18.55 9.22
N GLN A 366 5.41 -19.34 9.07
CA GLN A 366 5.30 -20.81 8.98
C GLN A 366 4.75 -21.42 10.26
N THR A 367 5.05 -20.85 11.44
CA THR A 367 4.56 -21.32 12.73
C THR A 367 3.07 -21.05 12.91
N VAL A 368 2.60 -19.85 12.49
CA VAL A 368 1.21 -19.43 12.66
C VAL A 368 0.30 -20.06 11.60
N GLY A 369 0.74 -20.09 10.34
CA GLY A 369 -0.04 -20.56 9.20
C GLY A 369 -1.22 -19.67 8.83
N MET A 370 -1.92 -20.04 7.75
CA MET A 370 -3.16 -19.36 7.35
C MET A 370 -4.27 -19.57 8.37
N PRO A 371 -5.19 -18.61 8.53
CA PRO A 371 -6.41 -18.81 9.30
C PRO A 371 -7.24 -20.01 8.80
N LYS A 372 -7.99 -20.61 9.71
CA LYS A 372 -8.99 -21.62 9.32
C LYS A 372 -10.26 -20.90 8.86
N TRP A 373 -10.49 -20.95 7.57
CA TRP A 373 -11.70 -20.44 6.96
C TRP A 373 -12.83 -21.46 7.11
N ASP A 374 -14.02 -20.99 7.45
CA ASP A 374 -15.21 -21.84 7.46
C ASP A 374 -15.99 -21.74 6.12
N ASP A 375 -17.06 -22.53 5.98
CA ASP A 375 -17.87 -22.57 4.76
C ASP A 375 -18.51 -21.21 4.43
N LYS A 376 -18.81 -20.39 5.45
CA LYS A 376 -19.39 -19.07 5.27
C LYS A 376 -18.37 -18.10 4.67
N ASP A 377 -17.12 -18.13 5.14
CA ASP A 377 -16.01 -17.33 4.61
C ASP A 377 -15.76 -17.68 3.14
N GLN A 378 -15.67 -18.98 2.83
CA GLN A 378 -15.47 -19.46 1.46
C GLN A 378 -16.67 -19.11 0.55
N THR A 379 -17.89 -19.14 1.07
CA THR A 379 -19.11 -18.78 0.33
C THR A 379 -19.09 -17.29 -0.03
N LEU A 380 -18.73 -16.40 0.90
CA LEU A 380 -18.59 -14.98 0.60
C LEU A 380 -17.53 -14.75 -0.47
N ALA A 381 -16.33 -15.35 -0.29
CA ALA A 381 -15.22 -15.17 -1.21
C ALA A 381 -15.58 -15.61 -2.64
N LYS A 382 -16.10 -16.82 -2.80
CA LYS A 382 -16.54 -17.33 -4.11
C LYS A 382 -17.71 -16.54 -4.69
N GLY A 383 -18.63 -16.04 -3.83
CA GLY A 383 -19.77 -15.23 -4.25
C GLY A 383 -19.35 -13.92 -4.91
N ILE A 384 -18.44 -13.16 -4.28
CA ILE A 384 -17.95 -11.89 -4.86
C ILE A 384 -17.02 -12.13 -6.07
N GLN A 385 -16.21 -13.18 -6.07
CA GLN A 385 -15.39 -13.55 -7.23
C GLN A 385 -16.27 -13.81 -8.46
N LYS A 386 -17.37 -14.55 -8.31
CA LYS A 386 -18.36 -14.77 -9.38
C LYS A 386 -19.06 -13.49 -9.81
N GLU A 387 -19.49 -12.67 -8.86
CA GLU A 387 -20.14 -11.37 -9.15
C GLU A 387 -19.27 -10.48 -10.04
N LEU A 388 -17.94 -10.55 -9.88
CA LEU A 388 -16.95 -9.78 -10.64
C LEU A 388 -16.37 -10.51 -11.85
N ASN A 389 -16.88 -11.69 -12.20
CA ASN A 389 -16.34 -12.56 -13.23
C ASN A 389 -14.84 -12.89 -13.06
N SER A 390 -14.40 -12.97 -11.80
CA SER A 390 -13.07 -13.45 -11.43
C SER A 390 -13.10 -14.96 -11.19
N PRO A 391 -11.96 -15.69 -11.31
CA PRO A 391 -11.89 -17.10 -10.94
C PRO A 391 -12.33 -17.32 -9.49
N ASP A 392 -13.24 -18.27 -9.25
CA ASP A 392 -13.89 -18.50 -7.95
C ASP A 392 -13.18 -19.55 -7.07
N PHE A 393 -11.87 -19.42 -6.93
CA PHE A 393 -11.06 -20.35 -6.12
C PHE A 393 -11.19 -20.12 -4.60
N GLY A 394 -11.91 -19.10 -4.16
CA GLY A 394 -12.13 -18.80 -2.73
C GLY A 394 -10.91 -18.20 -2.04
N LEU A 395 -10.77 -18.46 -0.74
CA LEU A 395 -9.67 -18.01 0.11
C LEU A 395 -8.54 -19.06 0.12
N SER A 396 -7.28 -18.58 0.13
CA SER A 396 -6.11 -19.46 0.26
C SER A 396 -6.02 -20.08 1.65
N GLU A 397 -5.62 -21.33 1.72
CA GLU A 397 -5.45 -22.08 2.98
C GLU A 397 -3.97 -22.36 3.33
N GLN A 398 -3.06 -21.94 2.46
CA GLN A 398 -1.64 -22.25 2.61
C GLN A 398 -0.78 -20.99 2.56
N VAL A 399 0.25 -20.95 3.41
CA VAL A 399 1.32 -19.96 3.34
C VAL A 399 2.39 -20.38 2.33
N ASN A 400 3.07 -19.40 1.74
CA ASN A 400 4.23 -19.68 0.90
C ASN A 400 5.36 -20.29 1.75
N LYS A 401 5.89 -21.44 1.33
CA LYS A 401 6.98 -22.13 2.04
C LYS A 401 8.32 -21.39 1.88
N GLU A 402 8.53 -20.74 0.75
CA GLU A 402 9.77 -20.05 0.43
C GLU A 402 9.68 -18.56 0.73
N LEU A 403 10.71 -18.03 1.37
CA LEU A 403 10.86 -16.60 1.57
C LEU A 403 11.27 -15.94 0.26
N ARG A 404 10.38 -15.13 -0.32
CA ARG A 404 10.63 -14.39 -1.56
C ARG A 404 11.43 -13.12 -1.30
N GLY A 405 12.22 -12.72 -2.29
CA GLY A 405 12.93 -11.45 -2.26
C GLY A 405 14.09 -11.38 -3.25
N ALA A 406 14.68 -10.19 -3.36
CA ALA A 406 15.83 -9.92 -4.21
C ALA A 406 16.62 -8.68 -3.72
N GLU A 407 17.94 -8.67 -3.92
CA GLU A 407 18.77 -7.50 -3.59
C GLU A 407 18.46 -6.31 -4.51
N THR A 408 18.18 -6.59 -5.79
CA THR A 408 17.79 -5.60 -6.79
C THR A 408 16.58 -6.09 -7.59
N PRO A 409 15.67 -5.20 -8.01
CA PRO A 409 14.54 -5.59 -8.85
C PRO A 409 15.04 -6.08 -10.20
N GLN A 410 14.78 -7.35 -10.52
CA GLN A 410 14.99 -7.88 -11.86
C GLN A 410 13.70 -7.72 -12.66
N ASN A 411 13.82 -7.34 -13.94
CA ASN A 411 12.67 -7.18 -14.85
C ASN A 411 11.55 -6.27 -14.28
N TRP A 412 11.96 -5.16 -13.62
CA TRP A 412 10.99 -4.21 -13.09
C TRP A 412 10.12 -3.62 -14.22
N MET A 413 8.81 -3.79 -14.11
CA MET A 413 7.83 -3.36 -15.12
C MET A 413 6.86 -2.28 -14.60
N GLY A 414 7.19 -1.64 -13.49
CA GLY A 414 6.28 -0.75 -12.77
C GLY A 414 5.42 -1.52 -11.77
N GLY A 415 4.79 -0.78 -10.88
CA GLY A 415 3.93 -1.32 -9.83
C GLY A 415 3.21 -0.22 -9.08
N GLY A 416 2.42 -0.58 -8.06
CA GLY A 416 1.90 0.33 -7.08
C GLY A 416 3.03 1.06 -6.33
N SER A 417 2.68 2.08 -5.60
CA SER A 417 3.60 2.78 -4.69
C SER A 417 3.05 2.65 -3.27
N ASP A 418 3.93 2.74 -2.29
CA ASP A 418 3.60 2.77 -0.86
C ASP A 418 4.66 3.68 -0.21
N ASP A 419 4.25 4.64 0.58
CA ASP A 419 5.16 5.61 1.19
C ASP A 419 5.95 5.05 2.38
N ILE A 420 5.80 3.73 2.71
CA ILE A 420 6.67 3.01 3.65
C ILE A 420 8.13 3.01 3.18
N GLY A 421 8.37 3.20 1.89
CA GLY A 421 9.70 3.34 1.33
C GLY A 421 10.52 4.44 1.99
N ASP A 422 9.91 5.59 2.29
CA ASP A 422 10.60 6.69 2.97
C ASP A 422 11.14 6.27 4.35
N ILE A 423 10.41 5.44 5.09
CA ILE A 423 10.87 4.90 6.38
C ILE A 423 11.91 3.80 6.15
N ALA A 424 11.67 2.89 5.18
CA ALA A 424 12.54 1.75 4.91
C ALA A 424 13.97 2.17 4.50
N TRP A 425 14.14 3.35 3.91
CA TRP A 425 15.46 3.90 3.58
C TRP A 425 16.13 4.68 4.73
N ASN A 426 15.49 4.74 5.92
CA ASN A 426 16.05 5.38 7.12
C ASN A 426 16.26 4.41 8.28
N VAL A 427 15.49 3.30 8.33
CA VAL A 427 15.53 2.29 9.41
C VAL A 427 15.33 0.91 8.79
N PRO A 428 16.02 -0.15 9.28
CA PRO A 428 15.71 -1.52 8.88
C PRO A 428 14.22 -1.83 9.07
N THR A 429 13.52 -2.05 7.96
CA THR A 429 12.05 -2.17 7.90
C THR A 429 11.64 -3.48 7.26
N ILE A 430 10.50 -4.01 7.69
CA ILE A 430 9.80 -5.14 7.05
C ILE A 430 8.30 -4.87 7.03
N THR A 431 7.62 -5.34 5.98
CA THR A 431 6.15 -5.32 5.89
C THR A 431 5.60 -6.74 6.01
N LEU A 432 4.80 -6.99 7.03
CA LEU A 432 3.97 -8.18 7.15
C LEU A 432 2.69 -8.00 6.32
N ARG A 433 2.45 -8.89 5.37
CA ARG A 433 1.17 -9.02 4.67
C ARG A 433 0.29 -9.99 5.45
N PHE A 434 -0.97 -9.60 5.76
CA PHE A 434 -1.90 -10.44 6.52
C PHE A 434 -3.22 -10.64 5.75
N PRO A 435 -3.86 -11.86 5.83
CA PRO A 435 -4.90 -12.27 4.91
C PRO A 435 -6.30 -11.79 5.33
N SER A 436 -6.64 -10.55 5.07
CA SER A 436 -7.96 -9.98 5.33
C SER A 436 -8.74 -9.63 4.05
N ASN A 437 -8.08 -9.63 2.89
CA ASN A 437 -8.70 -9.44 1.58
C ASN A 437 -9.06 -10.77 0.91
N ILE A 438 -10.04 -10.72 0.02
CA ILE A 438 -10.40 -11.83 -0.87
C ILE A 438 -9.54 -11.74 -2.13
N PRO A 439 -8.89 -12.84 -2.58
CA PRO A 439 -8.04 -12.82 -3.76
C PRO A 439 -8.84 -12.61 -5.07
N GLY A 440 -8.18 -12.06 -6.10
CA GLY A 440 -8.76 -11.87 -7.44
C GLY A 440 -9.71 -10.69 -7.57
N LEU A 441 -9.85 -9.85 -6.54
CA LEU A 441 -10.64 -8.63 -6.62
C LEU A 441 -9.80 -7.46 -7.17
N PRO A 442 -10.42 -6.49 -7.87
CA PRO A 442 -9.71 -5.29 -8.32
C PRO A 442 -9.24 -4.46 -7.12
N GLY A 443 -8.01 -3.97 -7.16
CA GLY A 443 -7.49 -3.03 -6.17
C GLY A 443 -8.25 -1.71 -6.18
N HIS A 444 -8.22 -0.95 -5.06
CA HIS A 444 -8.89 0.36 -4.89
C HIS A 444 -10.34 0.33 -5.36
N ASN A 445 -11.10 -0.63 -4.88
CA ASN A 445 -12.47 -0.87 -5.34
C ASN A 445 -13.39 -1.22 -4.16
N TRP A 446 -14.66 -0.83 -4.27
CA TRP A 446 -15.69 -1.16 -3.28
C TRP A 446 -15.76 -2.65 -2.93
N ALA A 447 -15.37 -3.53 -3.85
CA ALA A 447 -15.41 -4.99 -3.64
C ALA A 447 -14.47 -5.45 -2.50
N ASN A 448 -13.32 -4.78 -2.31
CA ASN A 448 -12.45 -5.10 -1.19
C ASN A 448 -13.06 -4.73 0.16
N ALA A 449 -13.91 -3.69 0.23
CA ALA A 449 -14.58 -3.30 1.48
C ALA A 449 -15.51 -4.42 2.02
N ILE A 450 -15.95 -5.34 1.17
CA ILE A 450 -16.89 -6.40 1.53
C ILE A 450 -16.36 -7.33 2.62
N SER A 451 -15.07 -7.65 2.61
CA SER A 451 -14.46 -8.53 3.63
C SER A 451 -14.05 -7.79 4.91
N MET A 452 -13.90 -6.46 4.87
CA MET A 452 -13.13 -5.67 5.83
C MET A 452 -13.78 -5.44 7.22
N ALA A 453 -15.00 -5.88 7.45
CA ALA A 453 -15.63 -5.98 8.78
C ALA A 453 -16.41 -7.30 8.89
N THR A 454 -15.77 -8.40 8.50
CA THR A 454 -16.32 -9.75 8.53
C THR A 454 -15.36 -10.71 9.23
N PRO A 455 -15.79 -11.94 9.53
CA PRO A 455 -14.89 -12.97 10.07
C PRO A 455 -13.60 -13.18 9.25
N ILE A 456 -13.60 -12.92 7.93
CA ILE A 456 -12.39 -12.99 7.09
C ILE A 456 -11.35 -11.97 7.59
N ALA A 457 -11.74 -10.70 7.71
CA ALA A 457 -10.82 -9.66 8.19
C ALA A 457 -10.37 -9.91 9.63
N HIS A 458 -11.29 -10.33 10.49
CA HIS A 458 -10.99 -10.60 11.90
C HIS A 458 -9.98 -11.74 12.07
N LYS A 459 -10.17 -12.86 11.38
CA LYS A 459 -9.28 -14.02 11.39
C LYS A 459 -7.91 -13.67 10.79
N GLY A 460 -7.89 -12.92 9.69
CA GLY A 460 -6.67 -12.47 9.04
C GLY A 460 -5.84 -11.54 9.92
N ALA A 461 -6.46 -10.52 10.51
CA ALA A 461 -5.81 -9.60 11.44
C ALA A 461 -5.30 -10.32 12.71
N LEU A 462 -6.04 -11.30 13.23
CA LEU A 462 -5.61 -12.10 14.37
C LEU A 462 -4.37 -12.94 14.05
N ALA A 463 -4.32 -13.56 12.87
CA ALA A 463 -3.13 -14.28 12.40
C ALA A 463 -1.93 -13.34 12.23
N GLY A 464 -2.15 -12.17 11.66
CA GLY A 464 -1.14 -11.11 11.58
C GLY A 464 -0.60 -10.71 12.95
N ALA A 465 -1.48 -10.49 13.94
CA ALA A 465 -1.10 -10.13 15.31
C ALA A 465 -0.23 -11.21 15.99
N LYS A 466 -0.51 -12.48 15.72
CA LYS A 466 0.34 -13.59 16.21
C LYS A 466 1.74 -13.50 15.62
N VAL A 467 1.87 -13.39 14.29
CA VAL A 467 3.18 -13.26 13.62
C VAL A 467 3.94 -12.06 14.12
N GLN A 468 3.26 -10.91 14.26
CA GLN A 468 3.86 -9.67 14.73
C GLN A 468 4.39 -9.79 16.17
N ALA A 469 3.60 -10.37 17.08
CA ALA A 469 4.02 -10.60 18.46
C ALA A 469 5.24 -11.54 18.57
N LEU A 470 5.24 -12.65 17.82
CA LEU A 470 6.37 -13.56 17.79
C LEU A 470 7.65 -12.90 17.26
N THR A 471 7.52 -12.07 16.20
CA THR A 471 8.66 -11.37 15.61
C THR A 471 9.22 -10.30 16.55
N MET A 472 8.36 -9.59 17.27
CA MET A 472 8.81 -8.65 18.30
C MET A 472 9.62 -9.36 19.40
N LEU A 473 9.21 -10.56 19.84
CA LEU A 473 9.95 -11.36 20.81
C LEU A 473 11.31 -11.82 20.25
N ASP A 474 11.39 -12.20 18.97
CA ASP A 474 12.68 -12.51 18.33
C ASP A 474 13.63 -11.32 18.38
N ILE A 475 13.16 -10.14 18.01
CA ILE A 475 13.97 -8.91 17.99
C ILE A 475 14.43 -8.53 19.40
N MET A 476 13.57 -8.66 20.41
CA MET A 476 13.89 -8.28 21.79
C MET A 476 14.85 -9.25 22.48
N LEU A 477 14.74 -10.55 22.19
CA LEU A 477 15.49 -11.58 22.90
C LEU A 477 16.68 -12.13 22.10
N THR A 478 16.82 -11.74 20.83
CA THR A 478 17.93 -12.15 19.98
C THR A 478 18.64 -10.91 19.40
N PRO A 479 19.55 -10.27 20.16
CA PRO A 479 20.22 -9.04 19.72
C PRO A 479 20.90 -9.14 18.35
N LYS A 480 21.29 -10.37 17.96
CA LYS A 480 21.88 -10.65 16.64
C LYS A 480 20.94 -10.29 15.50
N VAL A 481 19.61 -10.42 15.63
CA VAL A 481 18.63 -10.05 14.59
C VAL A 481 18.73 -8.56 14.29
N VAL A 482 18.81 -7.71 15.32
CA VAL A 482 18.97 -6.26 15.15
C VAL A 482 20.34 -5.93 14.55
N ALA A 483 21.42 -6.56 15.05
CA ALA A 483 22.76 -6.34 14.54
C ALA A 483 22.88 -6.71 13.05
N ASP A 484 22.39 -7.87 12.65
CA ASP A 484 22.37 -8.33 11.27
C ASP A 484 21.50 -7.43 10.38
N ALA A 485 20.37 -6.94 10.89
CA ALA A 485 19.48 -6.03 10.16
C ALA A 485 20.19 -4.70 9.85
N TRP A 486 20.92 -4.14 10.81
CA TRP A 486 21.71 -2.92 10.60
C TRP A 486 22.95 -3.16 9.73
N ASP A 487 23.54 -4.35 9.80
CA ASP A 487 24.65 -4.73 8.90
C ASP A 487 24.14 -4.79 7.44
N TYR A 488 23.04 -5.50 7.20
CA TYR A 488 22.38 -5.55 5.89
C TYR A 488 21.99 -4.15 5.40
N PHE A 489 21.41 -3.33 6.27
CA PHE A 489 21.00 -1.97 5.94
C PHE A 489 22.18 -1.13 5.44
N ARG A 490 23.33 -1.14 6.17
CA ARG A 490 24.51 -0.32 5.83
C ARG A 490 25.31 -0.87 4.66
N ASN A 491 25.50 -2.19 4.61
CA ASN A 491 26.45 -2.83 3.72
C ASN A 491 25.83 -3.39 2.43
N VAL A 492 24.50 -3.52 2.39
CA VAL A 492 23.76 -4.00 1.21
C VAL A 492 22.80 -2.92 0.73
N GLN A 493 21.80 -2.57 1.55
CA GLN A 493 20.69 -1.70 1.12
C GLN A 493 21.17 -0.28 0.79
N THR A 494 21.92 0.37 1.70
CA THR A 494 22.31 1.78 1.58
C THR A 494 23.77 1.98 1.13
N LYS A 495 24.45 0.90 0.74
CA LYS A 495 25.84 0.92 0.31
C LYS A 495 26.08 1.94 -0.81
N ASP A 496 25.28 1.87 -1.85
CA ASP A 496 25.45 2.67 -3.07
C ASP A 496 24.32 3.70 -3.28
N VAL A 497 23.31 3.71 -2.41
CA VAL A 497 22.13 4.57 -2.49
C VAL A 497 21.94 5.32 -1.19
N LYS A 498 21.84 6.65 -1.28
CA LYS A 498 21.51 7.50 -0.13
C LYS A 498 20.09 8.03 -0.28
N TYR A 499 19.33 7.91 0.80
CA TYR A 499 18.00 8.50 0.86
C TYR A 499 18.08 10.02 0.71
N THR A 500 17.25 10.54 -0.18
CA THR A 500 17.00 11.97 -0.38
C THR A 500 15.49 12.18 -0.41
N PRO A 501 14.91 12.98 0.49
CA PRO A 501 13.47 13.18 0.48
C PRO A 501 13.03 13.89 -0.81
N PHE A 502 11.91 13.48 -1.38
CA PHE A 502 11.26 14.21 -2.47
C PHE A 502 10.64 15.52 -1.98
N ILE A 503 10.10 15.51 -0.74
CA ILE A 503 9.55 16.72 -0.11
C ILE A 503 10.67 17.69 0.24
N ARG A 504 10.46 18.98 -0.07
CA ARG A 504 11.41 20.05 0.24
C ARG A 504 11.21 20.53 1.69
N LEU A 505 12.17 21.25 2.24
CA LEU A 505 12.08 21.78 3.62
C LEU A 505 10.87 22.69 3.84
N GLN A 506 10.49 23.47 2.83
CA GLN A 506 9.34 24.37 2.88
C GLN A 506 8.00 23.71 2.60
N ASP A 507 7.96 22.47 2.11
CA ASP A 507 6.71 21.78 1.83
C ASP A 507 6.02 21.41 3.16
N THR A 508 4.75 21.72 3.25
CA THR A 508 3.92 21.41 4.42
C THR A 508 2.94 20.26 4.09
N PRO A 509 2.57 19.43 5.08
CA PRO A 509 1.54 18.41 4.84
C PRO A 509 0.26 19.06 4.29
N PRO A 510 -0.31 18.55 3.20
CA PRO A 510 -1.51 19.13 2.58
C PRO A 510 -2.79 18.70 3.33
N THR A 511 -2.91 19.07 4.60
CA THR A 511 -3.95 18.63 5.53
C THR A 511 -5.38 19.06 5.16
N TYR A 512 -5.50 19.91 4.15
CA TYR A 512 -6.80 20.33 3.56
C TYR A 512 -7.38 19.29 2.60
N LEU A 513 -6.57 18.32 2.14
CA LEU A 513 -7.06 17.29 1.23
C LEU A 513 -8.21 16.49 1.87
N ASN A 514 -9.18 16.15 1.04
CA ASN A 514 -10.38 15.40 1.41
C ASN A 514 -11.35 16.09 2.41
N ALA A 515 -11.04 17.28 2.92
CA ALA A 515 -11.88 17.97 3.91
C ALA A 515 -13.30 18.20 3.39
N ASP A 516 -13.45 18.67 2.15
CA ASP A 516 -14.77 18.92 1.52
C ASP A 516 -15.55 17.63 1.30
N ILE A 517 -14.87 16.55 0.88
CA ILE A 517 -15.49 15.24 0.68
C ILE A 517 -15.99 14.71 2.02
N MET A 518 -15.16 14.74 3.06
CA MET A 518 -15.55 14.26 4.39
C MET A 518 -16.64 15.13 5.01
N ALA A 519 -16.60 16.46 4.85
CA ALA A 519 -17.67 17.35 5.30
C ALA A 519 -19.03 16.99 4.65
N LYS A 520 -19.04 16.66 3.37
CA LYS A 520 -20.24 16.25 2.63
C LYS A 520 -20.86 14.95 3.18
N TYR A 521 -20.04 13.98 3.57
CA TYR A 521 -20.53 12.64 3.95
C TYR A 521 -20.57 12.37 5.45
N LYS A 522 -19.89 13.17 6.29
CA LYS A 522 -19.71 12.92 7.73
C LYS A 522 -21.02 12.61 8.47
N SER A 523 -22.06 13.43 8.29
CA SER A 523 -23.34 13.23 8.98
C SER A 523 -24.08 11.94 8.57
N GLN A 524 -23.81 11.45 7.37
CA GLN A 524 -24.37 10.19 6.88
C GLN A 524 -23.57 9.00 7.43
N LEU A 525 -22.24 9.08 7.43
CA LEU A 525 -21.33 8.06 7.94
C LEU A 525 -21.53 7.83 9.44
N GLN A 526 -21.71 8.89 10.23
CA GLN A 526 -21.93 8.81 11.67
C GLN A 526 -23.12 7.93 12.08
N LYS A 527 -24.12 7.77 11.21
CA LYS A 527 -25.27 6.88 11.45
C LYS A 527 -24.89 5.41 11.45
N PHE A 528 -23.75 5.08 10.85
CA PHE A 528 -23.22 3.73 10.72
C PHE A 528 -22.04 3.44 11.64
N TYR A 529 -21.63 4.37 12.50
CA TYR A 529 -20.54 4.12 13.44
C TYR A 529 -20.88 2.95 14.36
N TYR A 530 -19.95 2.03 14.51
CA TYR A 530 -20.13 0.83 15.31
C TYR A 530 -20.23 1.16 16.81
N ASP A 531 -21.23 0.58 17.47
CA ASP A 531 -21.45 0.70 18.92
C ASP A 531 -21.27 -0.69 19.59
N PRO A 532 -20.05 -1.04 20.03
CA PRO A 532 -19.76 -2.34 20.66
C PRO A 532 -20.43 -2.51 22.02
N THR A 533 -21.00 -1.46 22.60
CA THR A 533 -21.76 -1.56 23.86
C THR A 533 -23.17 -2.14 23.67
N LYS A 534 -23.71 -2.06 22.45
CA LYS A 534 -25.05 -2.53 22.09
C LYS A 534 -25.05 -3.79 21.24
N PHE A 535 -24.02 -3.95 20.39
CA PHE A 535 -23.97 -5.04 19.40
C PHE A 535 -22.67 -5.81 19.52
N LYS A 536 -22.74 -7.14 19.36
CA LYS A 536 -21.56 -8.00 19.46
C LYS A 536 -20.61 -7.86 18.26
N THR A 537 -21.18 -7.60 17.07
CA THR A 537 -20.43 -7.40 15.83
C THR A 537 -21.04 -6.28 15.02
N TYR A 538 -20.28 -5.72 14.10
CA TYR A 538 -20.78 -4.69 13.20
C TYR A 538 -21.85 -5.24 12.23
N LEU A 539 -21.69 -6.49 11.79
CA LEU A 539 -22.71 -7.18 10.99
C LEU A 539 -24.07 -7.26 11.72
N GLU A 540 -24.03 -7.57 13.03
CA GLU A 540 -25.25 -7.58 13.87
C GLU A 540 -25.91 -6.20 13.91
N GLN A 541 -25.12 -5.13 14.11
CA GLN A 541 -25.63 -3.76 14.12
C GLN A 541 -26.27 -3.38 12.79
N LEU A 542 -25.71 -3.83 11.67
CA LEU A 542 -26.23 -3.55 10.33
C LEU A 542 -27.39 -4.47 9.93
N GLY A 543 -27.72 -5.47 10.74
CA GLY A 543 -28.75 -6.48 10.43
C GLY A 543 -28.39 -7.34 9.22
N ILE A 544 -27.11 -7.58 8.98
CA ILE A 544 -26.62 -8.35 7.84
C ILE A 544 -26.44 -9.82 8.23
N GLU A 545 -27.12 -10.69 7.49
CA GLU A 545 -26.87 -12.14 7.56
C GLU A 545 -25.58 -12.48 6.80
N TYR A 546 -24.63 -13.11 7.49
CA TYR A 546 -23.34 -13.44 6.91
C TYR A 546 -23.26 -14.91 6.46
N PRO A 547 -22.90 -15.18 5.20
CA PRO A 547 -22.69 -14.24 4.08
C PRO A 547 -23.99 -13.97 3.32
N THR A 548 -24.16 -12.75 2.80
CA THR A 548 -25.22 -12.43 1.85
C THR A 548 -24.66 -12.43 0.42
N VAL A 549 -25.00 -13.41 -0.38
CA VAL A 549 -24.57 -13.55 -1.77
C VAL A 549 -25.77 -13.75 -2.68
N ARG A 550 -25.66 -13.37 -3.97
CA ARG A 550 -26.72 -13.62 -4.94
C ARG A 550 -26.93 -15.12 -5.13
N ALA A 551 -28.19 -15.58 -5.15
CA ALA A 551 -28.52 -16.94 -5.50
C ALA A 551 -28.00 -17.27 -6.91
N GLN A 552 -27.39 -18.42 -7.06
CA GLN A 552 -26.93 -18.89 -8.38
C GLN A 552 -28.16 -19.03 -9.28
N VAL A 553 -28.27 -18.17 -10.30
CA VAL A 553 -29.15 -18.45 -11.45
C VAL A 553 -28.45 -19.59 -12.20
N ALA A 554 -29.04 -20.79 -12.12
CA ALA A 554 -28.56 -21.93 -12.91
C ALA A 554 -28.54 -21.48 -14.37
N GLN A 555 -27.37 -21.47 -14.99
CA GLN A 555 -27.30 -21.29 -16.45
C GLN A 555 -28.16 -22.40 -17.07
N PRO A 556 -29.08 -22.07 -17.98
CA PRO A 556 -29.82 -23.10 -18.69
C PRO A 556 -28.78 -24.00 -19.36
N LYS A 557 -28.82 -25.31 -19.05
CA LYS A 557 -28.00 -26.30 -19.74
C LYS A 557 -28.16 -26.04 -21.23
N GLY A 558 -27.06 -25.70 -21.91
CA GLY A 558 -27.04 -25.54 -23.32
C GLY A 558 -27.71 -26.78 -23.95
N ASN A 559 -28.73 -26.54 -24.74
CA ASN A 559 -29.44 -27.58 -25.48
C ASN A 559 -28.41 -28.12 -26.48
N ASP A 560 -27.79 -29.27 -26.17
CA ASP A 560 -27.05 -30.07 -27.14
C ASP A 560 -28.04 -30.53 -28.23
N GLY A 561 -28.39 -29.60 -29.11
CA GLY A 561 -29.09 -29.85 -30.33
C GLY A 561 -28.20 -30.66 -31.26
N GLY A 562 -28.22 -31.99 -31.10
CA GLY A 562 -27.74 -32.89 -32.13
C GLY A 562 -28.47 -32.61 -33.44
N GLY A 563 -27.79 -32.01 -34.40
CA GLY A 563 -28.19 -31.87 -35.80
C GLY A 563 -27.22 -32.69 -36.64
N LYS A 564 -27.58 -33.95 -36.89
CA LYS A 564 -27.07 -34.69 -38.04
C LYS A 564 -27.57 -33.96 -39.30
N GLN A 565 -26.67 -33.49 -40.13
CA GLN A 565 -26.66 -33.73 -41.58
C GLN A 565 -25.33 -33.27 -42.17
#